data_b7fd66caab9db2e972dab32722663187
#
_entry.id   b7fd66caab9db2e972dab32722663187
#
_cell.length_a   1.000
_cell.length_b   1.000
_cell.length_c   1.000
_cell.angle_alpha   90.00
_cell.angle_beta   90.00
_cell.angle_gamma   90.00
#
_symmetry.space_group_name_H-M   'P 1'
#
loop_
_entity.id
_entity.type
_entity.pdbx_description
1 polymer ?
#
loop_
_entity_poly.entity_id
_entity_poly.type
_entity_poly.pdbx_seq_one_letter_code
_entity_poly.pdbx_strand_id
1 'polypeptide(L)'
;MKKILLAMLFGAMTLTSFAEGKLKVVAAYGGKEKIFQQFSKDTGIEVDFIDMSSGEVLSKLQAEKGKPSADVWFGGGLDSFISAKNKGLLEKYISPEMEEVPLKYRDKDGYWSGVSLVLVGFMVNNEILEDRGLEAPKTWADLAKEEYRDEVIMANPAISGTNYAMVSNLIQEMGDEKAWAYFEELNKNVPFLAKRGGEPPMKVVTGEFGVAVIPMSGEFILLEEKYPVTTYYPEDMIPWVPAGMAIFKNAENLDSAKKFIDWALSEKGQTVIRDEDPRAMVRNGIATPDVVKKIDMDKLINIDIDVLGNDREKVLNEWNKRFGNKAK
;
A
#
# COMPACT_ATOMS: atom_id res chain seq x y z
N MET A 1 22.49 -78.43 -8.68
CA MET A 1 21.45 -77.58 -8.11
C MET A 1 22.10 -76.19 -7.91
N LYS A 2 21.87 -75.28 -8.88
CA LYS A 2 22.40 -73.88 -8.85
C LYS A 2 21.37 -72.99 -8.20
N LYS A 3 21.67 -72.35 -7.06
CA LYS A 3 20.88 -71.32 -6.42
C LYS A 3 21.20 -69.97 -7.08
N ILE A 4 20.24 -69.38 -7.75
CA ILE A 4 20.33 -68.01 -8.30
C ILE A 4 19.85 -67.08 -7.19
N LEU A 5 20.77 -66.18 -6.77
CA LEU A 5 20.52 -65.13 -5.81
C LEU A 5 20.06 -63.88 -6.61
N LEU A 6 18.80 -63.50 -6.48
CA LEU A 6 18.24 -62.29 -7.09
C LEU A 6 18.43 -61.11 -6.13
N ALA A 7 19.40 -60.23 -6.43
CA ALA A 7 19.62 -59.02 -5.68
C ALA A 7 18.62 -57.92 -6.19
N MET A 8 17.64 -57.55 -5.37
CA MET A 8 16.81 -56.36 -5.60
C MET A 8 17.60 -55.12 -5.23
N LEU A 9 17.96 -54.34 -6.23
CA LEU A 9 18.45 -52.97 -6.04
C LEU A 9 17.27 -52.06 -5.73
N PHE A 10 17.07 -51.71 -4.47
CA PHE A 10 16.19 -50.60 -4.10
C PHE A 10 16.94 -49.29 -4.40
N GLY A 11 16.61 -48.64 -5.51
CA GLY A 11 17.07 -47.29 -5.80
C GLY A 11 16.39 -46.32 -4.85
N ALA A 12 17.09 -45.88 -3.81
CA ALA A 12 16.65 -44.75 -3.00
C ALA A 12 16.73 -43.49 -3.88
N MET A 13 15.59 -43.04 -4.41
CA MET A 13 15.43 -41.67 -4.89
C MET A 13 15.57 -40.75 -3.66
N THR A 14 16.77 -40.25 -3.43
CA THR A 14 16.98 -39.10 -2.56
C THR A 14 16.30 -37.89 -3.23
N LEU A 15 15.10 -37.54 -2.78
CA LEU A 15 14.54 -36.23 -2.99
C LEU A 15 15.53 -35.25 -2.35
N THR A 16 16.42 -34.68 -3.14
CA THR A 16 17.16 -33.50 -2.75
C THR A 16 16.11 -32.38 -2.62
N SER A 17 15.60 -32.21 -1.41
CA SER A 17 14.95 -30.97 -1.02
C SER A 17 16.04 -29.89 -1.13
N PHE A 18 16.07 -29.17 -2.24
CA PHE A 18 16.75 -27.89 -2.27
C PHE A 18 16.03 -27.04 -1.20
N ALA A 19 16.75 -26.71 -0.14
CA ALA A 19 16.32 -25.65 0.75
C ALA A 19 16.23 -24.39 -0.12
N GLU A 20 14.99 -24.05 -0.56
CA GLU A 20 14.75 -22.80 -1.24
C GLU A 20 15.16 -21.70 -0.29
N GLY A 21 15.98 -20.75 -0.78
CA GLY A 21 16.49 -19.66 0.03
C GLY A 21 15.34 -18.87 0.66
N LYS A 22 15.63 -18.23 1.78
CA LYS A 22 14.68 -17.41 2.52
C LYS A 22 14.32 -16.17 1.73
N LEU A 23 13.02 -15.97 1.40
CA LEU A 23 12.54 -14.79 0.70
C LEU A 23 12.64 -13.55 1.59
N LYS A 24 13.25 -12.48 1.09
CA LYS A 24 13.37 -11.20 1.79
C LYS A 24 12.38 -10.20 1.20
N VAL A 25 11.45 -9.71 2.01
CA VAL A 25 10.37 -8.80 1.57
C VAL A 25 10.47 -7.45 2.26
N VAL A 26 10.35 -6.36 1.52
CA VAL A 26 10.03 -5.05 2.09
C VAL A 26 8.54 -4.83 1.96
N ALA A 27 7.86 -4.62 3.08
CA ALA A 27 6.42 -4.57 3.14
C ALA A 27 5.88 -3.20 3.60
N ALA A 28 4.90 -2.69 2.84
CA ALA A 28 4.11 -1.50 3.16
C ALA A 28 2.61 -1.86 3.14
N TYR A 29 2.21 -2.87 3.92
CA TYR A 29 0.88 -3.48 3.86
C TYR A 29 0.42 -3.94 5.25
N GLY A 30 -0.89 -3.84 5.54
CA GLY A 30 -1.49 -4.42 6.75
C GLY A 30 -1.56 -5.95 6.70
N GLY A 31 -1.75 -6.61 7.84
CA GLY A 31 -1.89 -8.07 7.93
C GLY A 31 -0.70 -8.91 7.42
N LYS A 32 0.42 -8.26 7.09
CA LYS A 32 1.57 -8.87 6.40
C LYS A 32 2.15 -10.09 7.10
N GLU A 33 2.18 -10.09 8.44
CA GLU A 33 2.68 -11.22 9.24
C GLU A 33 1.94 -12.52 8.92
N LYS A 34 0.61 -12.46 8.91
CA LYS A 34 -0.24 -13.62 8.65
C LYS A 34 -0.26 -13.99 7.16
N ILE A 35 -0.22 -12.99 6.28
CA ILE A 35 -0.10 -13.21 4.84
C ILE A 35 1.18 -14.00 4.54
N PHE A 36 2.33 -13.59 5.08
CA PHE A 36 3.60 -14.27 4.86
C PHE A 36 3.66 -15.64 5.54
N GLN A 37 3.06 -15.78 6.72
CA GLN A 37 2.92 -17.09 7.37
C GLN A 37 2.11 -18.07 6.51
N GLN A 38 1.03 -17.60 5.88
CA GLN A 38 0.22 -18.46 5.01
C GLN A 38 0.97 -18.80 3.72
N PHE A 39 1.68 -17.85 3.11
CA PHE A 39 2.57 -18.14 1.98
C PHE A 39 3.62 -19.22 2.33
N SER A 40 4.27 -19.08 3.50
CA SER A 40 5.25 -20.07 3.96
C SER A 40 4.66 -21.44 4.18
N LYS A 41 3.44 -21.54 4.73
CA LYS A 41 2.73 -22.81 4.88
C LYS A 41 2.39 -23.45 3.53
N ASP A 42 2.04 -22.65 2.54
CA ASP A 42 1.59 -23.13 1.23
C ASP A 42 2.75 -23.58 0.34
N THR A 43 3.94 -22.96 0.49
CA THR A 43 5.06 -23.13 -0.44
C THR A 43 6.30 -23.75 0.19
N GLY A 44 6.40 -23.76 1.50
CA GLY A 44 7.63 -24.16 2.23
C GLY A 44 8.73 -23.09 2.24
N ILE A 45 8.50 -21.92 1.64
CA ILE A 45 9.48 -20.83 1.57
C ILE A 45 9.31 -19.94 2.80
N GLU A 46 10.37 -19.81 3.62
CA GLU A 46 10.37 -18.87 4.74
C GLU A 46 10.48 -17.42 4.26
N VAL A 47 9.80 -16.51 4.96
CA VAL A 47 9.82 -15.07 4.64
C VAL A 47 10.43 -14.28 5.80
N ASP A 48 11.47 -13.50 5.49
CA ASP A 48 11.95 -12.39 6.31
C ASP A 48 11.39 -11.09 5.74
N PHE A 49 10.89 -10.20 6.59
CA PHE A 49 10.40 -8.93 6.09
C PHE A 49 10.81 -7.74 6.96
N ILE A 50 10.82 -6.57 6.31
CA ILE A 50 11.05 -5.27 6.94
C ILE A 50 9.87 -4.39 6.60
N ASP A 51 9.31 -3.70 7.62
CA ASP A 51 8.24 -2.74 7.44
C ASP A 51 8.80 -1.36 7.04
N MET A 52 8.34 -0.85 5.87
CA MET A 52 8.74 0.46 5.34
C MET A 52 7.61 1.08 4.54
N SER A 53 7.51 2.41 4.54
CA SER A 53 6.62 3.13 3.62
C SER A 53 7.19 3.20 2.20
N SER A 54 6.33 3.35 1.17
CA SER A 54 6.74 3.30 -0.26
C SER A 54 7.86 4.29 -0.60
N GLY A 55 7.82 5.51 -0.08
CA GLY A 55 8.87 6.50 -0.31
C GLY A 55 10.21 6.12 0.34
N GLU A 56 10.18 5.46 1.51
CA GLU A 56 11.39 4.92 2.16
C GLU A 56 11.99 3.79 1.33
N VAL A 57 11.13 2.87 0.81
CA VAL A 57 11.57 1.76 -0.07
C VAL A 57 12.25 2.30 -1.31
N LEU A 58 11.63 3.28 -2.00
CA LEU A 58 12.20 3.88 -3.20
C LEU A 58 13.56 4.52 -2.92
N SER A 59 13.66 5.29 -1.83
CA SER A 59 14.91 5.95 -1.42
C SER A 59 16.00 4.95 -1.08
N LYS A 60 15.66 3.89 -0.34
CA LYS A 60 16.57 2.79 -0.01
C LYS A 60 17.08 2.10 -1.26
N LEU A 61 16.19 1.72 -2.18
CA LEU A 61 16.52 1.02 -3.40
C LEU A 61 17.45 1.85 -4.32
N GLN A 62 17.26 3.17 -4.38
CA GLN A 62 18.16 4.09 -5.07
C GLN A 62 19.55 4.13 -4.43
N ALA A 63 19.61 4.14 -3.09
CA ALA A 63 20.88 4.15 -2.35
C ALA A 63 21.68 2.84 -2.50
N GLU A 64 21.00 1.73 -2.70
CA GLU A 64 21.58 0.38 -2.86
C GLU A 64 22.23 0.15 -4.25
N LYS A 65 22.02 1.07 -5.21
CA LYS A 65 22.72 1.10 -6.52
C LYS A 65 22.72 -0.26 -7.26
N GLY A 66 21.56 -0.94 -7.30
CA GLY A 66 21.37 -2.19 -8.03
C GLY A 66 21.84 -3.45 -7.28
N LYS A 67 22.12 -3.35 -5.99
CA LYS A 67 22.35 -4.48 -5.08
C LYS A 67 21.31 -4.47 -3.96
N PRO A 68 20.05 -4.84 -4.27
CA PRO A 68 18.98 -4.76 -3.28
C PRO A 68 19.26 -5.72 -2.11
N SER A 69 18.94 -5.27 -0.89
CA SER A 69 19.03 -6.09 0.31
C SER A 69 17.79 -6.96 0.54
N ALA A 70 16.79 -6.87 -0.34
CA ALA A 70 15.58 -7.66 -0.36
C ALA A 70 15.25 -8.11 -1.79
N ASP A 71 14.28 -9.02 -1.91
CA ASP A 71 13.90 -9.63 -3.18
C ASP A 71 12.60 -9.02 -3.75
N VAL A 72 11.64 -8.77 -2.87
CA VAL A 72 10.28 -8.33 -3.22
C VAL A 72 9.90 -7.08 -2.46
N TRP A 73 9.18 -6.21 -3.16
CA TRP A 73 8.44 -5.10 -2.59
C TRP A 73 6.94 -5.46 -2.59
N PHE A 74 6.30 -5.44 -1.42
CA PHE A 74 4.89 -5.78 -1.25
C PHE A 74 4.12 -4.65 -0.56
N GLY A 75 3.15 -4.06 -1.26
CA GLY A 75 2.30 -2.99 -0.74
C GLY A 75 2.86 -1.58 -0.92
N GLY A 76 2.02 -0.60 -0.58
CA GLY A 76 2.27 0.82 -0.80
C GLY A 76 1.80 1.32 -2.16
N GLY A 77 1.73 2.64 -2.32
CA GLY A 77 1.18 3.28 -3.52
C GLY A 77 2.03 3.09 -4.78
N LEU A 78 1.38 2.96 -5.94
CA LEU A 78 2.02 2.71 -7.23
C LEU A 78 2.96 3.83 -7.72
N ASP A 79 2.82 5.05 -7.23
CA ASP A 79 3.69 6.17 -7.54
C ASP A 79 5.18 5.81 -7.45
N SER A 80 5.54 5.16 -6.37
CA SER A 80 6.92 4.75 -6.10
C SER A 80 7.37 3.57 -6.96
N PHE A 81 6.46 2.65 -7.32
CA PHE A 81 6.75 1.53 -8.23
C PHE A 81 6.97 2.01 -9.66
N ILE A 82 6.15 2.94 -10.15
CA ILE A 82 6.33 3.54 -11.47
C ILE A 82 7.66 4.30 -11.52
N SER A 83 7.97 5.08 -10.49
CA SER A 83 9.26 5.76 -10.37
C SER A 83 10.44 4.76 -10.34
N ALA A 84 10.31 3.65 -9.61
CA ALA A 84 11.33 2.59 -9.57
C ALA A 84 11.51 1.90 -10.92
N LYS A 85 10.42 1.60 -11.65
CA LYS A 85 10.45 1.09 -13.02
C LYS A 85 11.22 2.04 -13.93
N ASN A 86 10.86 3.32 -13.93
CA ASN A 86 11.49 4.36 -14.78
C ASN A 86 12.99 4.51 -14.51
N LYS A 87 13.45 4.19 -13.32
CA LYS A 87 14.86 4.19 -12.90
C LYS A 87 15.56 2.83 -13.12
N GLY A 88 14.88 1.83 -13.68
CA GLY A 88 15.44 0.50 -13.94
C GLY A 88 15.76 -0.32 -12.69
N LEU A 89 15.04 -0.09 -11.60
CA LEU A 89 15.27 -0.70 -10.28
C LEU A 89 14.42 -1.96 -10.03
N LEU A 90 13.50 -2.29 -10.95
CA LEU A 90 12.62 -3.45 -10.85
C LEU A 90 12.99 -4.52 -11.87
N GLU A 91 12.73 -5.78 -11.52
CA GLU A 91 12.86 -6.93 -12.39
C GLU A 91 11.56 -7.16 -13.17
N LYS A 92 11.70 -7.55 -14.44
CA LYS A 92 10.56 -7.89 -15.27
C LYS A 92 10.11 -9.32 -15.00
N TYR A 93 8.85 -9.49 -14.60
CA TYR A 93 8.23 -10.80 -14.46
C TYR A 93 6.73 -10.74 -14.78
N ILE A 94 6.30 -11.53 -15.75
CA ILE A 94 4.87 -11.69 -16.08
C ILE A 94 4.40 -13.00 -15.46
N SER A 95 3.70 -12.88 -14.34
CA SER A 95 3.05 -14.02 -13.69
C SER A 95 1.93 -14.59 -14.55
N PRO A 96 1.73 -15.93 -14.60
CA PRO A 96 0.56 -16.53 -15.23
C PRO A 96 -0.77 -16.00 -14.66
N GLU A 97 -0.78 -15.62 -13.37
CA GLU A 97 -1.96 -15.09 -12.68
C GLU A 97 -2.28 -13.61 -13.04
N MET A 98 -1.35 -12.93 -13.72
CA MET A 98 -1.48 -11.51 -14.03
C MET A 98 -2.59 -11.22 -15.04
N GLU A 99 -3.04 -12.21 -15.84
CA GLU A 99 -4.16 -12.05 -16.77
C GLU A 99 -5.49 -11.77 -16.07
N GLU A 100 -5.64 -12.25 -14.84
CA GLU A 100 -6.81 -12.00 -14.00
C GLU A 100 -6.83 -10.61 -13.34
N VAL A 101 -5.76 -9.85 -13.48
CA VAL A 101 -5.68 -8.46 -12.99
C VAL A 101 -5.96 -7.51 -14.16
N PRO A 102 -6.99 -6.64 -14.08
CA PRO A 102 -7.27 -5.66 -15.14
C PRO A 102 -6.06 -4.79 -15.48
N LEU A 103 -5.90 -4.45 -16.77
CA LEU A 103 -4.75 -3.68 -17.29
C LEU A 103 -4.50 -2.37 -16.55
N LYS A 104 -5.55 -1.72 -16.07
CA LYS A 104 -5.44 -0.48 -15.30
C LYS A 104 -4.76 -0.65 -13.93
N TYR A 105 -4.59 -1.88 -13.44
CA TYR A 105 -3.99 -2.19 -12.15
C TYR A 105 -2.66 -2.95 -12.27
N ARG A 106 -2.12 -3.10 -13.48
CA ARG A 106 -0.84 -3.78 -13.71
C ARG A 106 0.00 -3.09 -14.77
N ASP A 107 1.30 -3.24 -14.68
CA ASP A 107 2.21 -2.78 -15.72
C ASP A 107 2.14 -3.71 -16.95
N LYS A 108 1.96 -3.13 -18.13
CA LYS A 108 1.88 -3.89 -19.39
C LYS A 108 3.15 -4.69 -19.71
N ASP A 109 4.30 -4.22 -19.20
CA ASP A 109 5.60 -4.85 -19.42
C ASP A 109 5.98 -5.85 -18.31
N GLY A 110 5.18 -5.93 -17.21
CA GLY A 110 5.36 -6.88 -16.10
C GLY A 110 6.38 -6.46 -15.05
N TYR A 111 6.62 -5.16 -14.85
CA TYR A 111 7.51 -4.69 -13.78
C TYR A 111 6.83 -4.57 -12.43
N TRP A 112 5.52 -4.41 -12.39
CA TRP A 112 4.71 -4.37 -11.17
C TRP A 112 3.28 -4.85 -11.43
N SER A 113 2.61 -5.26 -10.38
CA SER A 113 1.17 -5.52 -10.36
C SER A 113 0.55 -4.89 -9.13
N GLY A 114 -0.69 -4.43 -9.24
CA GLY A 114 -1.53 -4.14 -8.08
C GLY A 114 -1.88 -5.42 -7.32
N VAL A 115 -2.16 -5.28 -6.04
CA VAL A 115 -2.64 -6.33 -5.13
C VAL A 115 -4.06 -6.03 -4.69
N SER A 116 -4.31 -4.78 -4.26
CA SER A 116 -5.60 -4.26 -3.79
C SER A 116 -5.70 -2.77 -4.08
N LEU A 117 -6.86 -2.17 -3.79
CA LEU A 117 -7.04 -0.72 -3.85
C LEU A 117 -6.89 -0.12 -2.45
N VAL A 118 -6.11 0.93 -2.35
CA VAL A 118 -6.06 1.81 -1.18
C VAL A 118 -6.91 3.02 -1.49
N LEU A 119 -8.00 3.17 -0.77
CA LEU A 119 -8.85 4.36 -0.83
C LEU A 119 -8.47 5.28 0.33
N VAL A 120 -8.58 6.58 0.14
CA VAL A 120 -8.26 7.57 1.17
C VAL A 120 -9.55 8.10 1.77
N GLY A 121 -9.60 8.09 3.09
CA GLY A 121 -10.74 8.58 3.86
C GLY A 121 -10.30 9.32 5.11
N PHE A 122 -11.26 9.53 5.99
CA PHE A 122 -11.07 10.20 7.26
C PHE A 122 -11.30 9.24 8.42
N MET A 123 -10.57 9.45 9.50
CA MET A 123 -10.87 8.93 10.83
C MET A 123 -11.07 10.12 11.76
N VAL A 124 -12.12 10.08 12.56
CA VAL A 124 -12.37 11.08 13.59
C VAL A 124 -12.41 10.44 14.96
N ASN A 125 -11.99 11.16 15.99
CA ASN A 125 -12.23 10.82 17.37
C ASN A 125 -13.50 11.55 17.86
N ASN A 126 -14.55 10.78 18.11
CA ASN A 126 -15.88 11.32 18.42
C ASN A 126 -15.88 12.13 19.73
N GLU A 127 -15.13 11.69 20.76
CA GLU A 127 -15.03 12.38 22.04
C GLU A 127 -14.29 13.71 21.89
N ILE A 128 -13.18 13.75 21.14
CA ILE A 128 -12.43 15.00 20.87
C ILE A 128 -13.26 16.00 20.11
N LEU A 129 -14.02 15.55 19.08
CA LEU A 129 -14.88 16.44 18.31
C LEU A 129 -16.00 17.00 19.19
N GLU A 130 -16.65 16.17 20.02
CA GLU A 130 -17.69 16.60 20.95
C GLU A 130 -17.16 17.62 21.98
N ASP A 131 -16.03 17.32 22.62
CA ASP A 131 -15.39 18.20 23.61
C ASP A 131 -15.03 19.58 23.05
N ARG A 132 -14.73 19.65 21.75
CA ARG A 132 -14.37 20.89 21.04
C ARG A 132 -15.53 21.55 20.32
N GLY A 133 -16.69 20.93 20.33
CA GLY A 133 -17.89 21.42 19.63
C GLY A 133 -17.73 21.41 18.10
N LEU A 134 -16.94 20.46 17.56
CA LEU A 134 -16.70 20.29 16.14
C LEU A 134 -17.61 19.19 15.57
N GLU A 135 -18.13 19.42 14.38
CA GLU A 135 -18.77 18.36 13.61
C GLU A 135 -17.74 17.51 12.85
N ALA A 136 -18.06 16.27 12.51
CA ALA A 136 -17.22 15.45 11.65
C ALA A 136 -17.14 16.03 10.22
N PRO A 137 -15.94 16.25 9.64
CA PRO A 137 -15.80 16.80 8.30
C PRO A 137 -16.31 15.81 7.25
N LYS A 138 -17.18 16.25 6.34
CA LYS A 138 -17.81 15.39 5.32
C LYS A 138 -17.08 15.42 3.98
N THR A 139 -16.41 16.51 3.69
CA THR A 139 -15.76 16.77 2.40
C THR A 139 -14.30 17.19 2.59
N TRP A 140 -13.52 17.16 1.51
CA TRP A 140 -12.17 17.72 1.55
C TRP A 140 -12.18 19.20 1.92
N ALA A 141 -13.16 19.97 1.41
CA ALA A 141 -13.27 21.38 1.74
C ALA A 141 -13.51 21.63 3.24
N ASP A 142 -14.21 20.73 3.93
CA ASP A 142 -14.44 20.87 5.38
C ASP A 142 -13.13 20.82 6.17
N LEU A 143 -12.17 19.95 5.77
CA LEU A 143 -10.86 19.87 6.44
C LEU A 143 -10.05 21.18 6.39
N ALA A 144 -10.35 22.06 5.42
CA ALA A 144 -9.68 23.34 5.26
C ALA A 144 -10.34 24.48 6.03
N LYS A 145 -11.46 24.24 6.72
CA LYS A 145 -12.13 25.26 7.55
C LYS A 145 -11.29 25.60 8.78
N GLU A 146 -11.34 26.86 9.21
CA GLU A 146 -10.53 27.38 10.33
C GLU A 146 -10.87 26.68 11.67
N GLU A 147 -12.09 26.17 11.83
CA GLU A 147 -12.54 25.47 13.03
C GLU A 147 -11.71 24.21 13.34
N TYR A 148 -11.07 23.60 12.33
CA TYR A 148 -10.18 22.43 12.51
C TYR A 148 -8.70 22.81 12.74
N ARG A 149 -8.41 24.06 13.11
CA ARG A 149 -7.05 24.51 13.39
C ARG A 149 -6.34 23.60 14.38
N ASP A 150 -5.19 23.04 13.96
CA ASP A 150 -4.34 22.11 14.72
C ASP A 150 -5.00 20.76 15.08
N GLU A 151 -6.18 20.45 14.50
CA GLU A 151 -6.94 19.21 14.73
C GLU A 151 -6.71 18.13 13.66
N VAL A 152 -6.13 18.49 12.53
CA VAL A 152 -5.95 17.58 11.41
C VAL A 152 -4.54 17.02 11.39
N ILE A 153 -4.43 15.70 11.29
CA ILE A 153 -3.15 15.00 11.08
C ILE A 153 -3.15 14.22 9.78
N MET A 154 -2.07 14.33 9.03
CA MET A 154 -1.80 13.53 7.84
C MET A 154 -0.32 13.18 7.76
N ALA A 155 0.04 12.18 6.95
CA ALA A 155 1.42 11.80 6.79
C ALA A 155 2.12 12.60 5.69
N ASN A 156 3.46 12.66 5.76
CA ASN A 156 4.29 13.30 4.75
C ASN A 156 4.17 12.59 3.40
N PRO A 157 3.69 13.26 2.33
CA PRO A 157 3.56 12.66 1.00
C PRO A 157 4.87 12.13 0.40
N ALA A 158 6.02 12.67 0.82
CA ALA A 158 7.32 12.19 0.34
C ALA A 158 7.63 10.76 0.83
N ILE A 159 7.02 10.34 1.95
CA ILE A 159 7.24 9.04 2.59
C ILE A 159 6.02 8.13 2.41
N SER A 160 4.83 8.63 2.68
CA SER A 160 3.56 7.89 2.58
C SER A 160 3.03 7.91 1.15
N GLY A 161 3.02 6.75 0.47
CA GLY A 161 2.41 6.61 -0.86
C GLY A 161 0.90 6.91 -0.86
N THR A 162 0.17 6.60 0.22
CA THR A 162 -1.25 6.94 0.36
C THR A 162 -1.48 8.45 0.37
N ASN A 163 -0.69 9.18 1.17
CA ASN A 163 -0.82 10.64 1.22
C ASN A 163 -0.31 11.31 -0.06
N TYR A 164 0.72 10.74 -0.72
CA TYR A 164 1.10 11.20 -2.04
C TYR A 164 -0.03 10.98 -3.07
N ALA A 165 -0.65 9.80 -3.06
CA ALA A 165 -1.78 9.52 -3.94
C ALA A 165 -2.93 10.51 -3.72
N MET A 166 -3.27 10.83 -2.48
CA MET A 166 -4.27 11.85 -2.16
C MET A 166 -3.89 13.20 -2.80
N VAL A 167 -2.67 13.67 -2.60
CA VAL A 167 -2.20 14.94 -3.18
C VAL A 167 -2.28 14.91 -4.69
N SER A 168 -1.76 13.87 -5.34
CA SER A 168 -1.74 13.75 -6.79
C SER A 168 -3.15 13.59 -7.39
N ASN A 169 -4.03 12.83 -6.73
CA ASN A 169 -5.42 12.66 -7.17
C ASN A 169 -6.18 13.98 -7.11
N LEU A 170 -6.06 14.73 -6.01
CA LEU A 170 -6.71 16.03 -5.89
C LEU A 170 -6.17 17.04 -6.91
N ILE A 171 -4.86 16.98 -7.24
CA ILE A 171 -4.29 17.81 -8.32
C ILE A 171 -4.90 17.42 -9.67
N GLN A 172 -5.02 16.13 -9.97
CA GLN A 172 -5.61 15.68 -11.24
C GLN A 172 -7.08 16.07 -11.37
N GLU A 173 -7.84 16.00 -10.29
CA GLU A 173 -9.28 16.32 -10.27
C GLU A 173 -9.55 17.82 -10.30
N MET A 174 -8.86 18.60 -9.45
CA MET A 174 -9.15 20.03 -9.26
C MET A 174 -8.34 20.93 -10.21
N GLY A 175 -7.24 20.43 -10.76
CA GLY A 175 -6.19 21.18 -11.45
C GLY A 175 -5.20 21.85 -10.49
N ASP A 176 -3.98 22.11 -10.99
CA ASP A 176 -2.82 22.58 -10.20
C ASP A 176 -3.17 23.78 -9.31
N GLU A 177 -3.73 24.85 -9.90
CA GLU A 177 -3.99 26.10 -9.18
C GLU A 177 -4.92 25.93 -7.97
N LYS A 178 -6.07 25.28 -8.20
CA LYS A 178 -7.08 25.07 -7.15
C LYS A 178 -6.60 24.09 -6.09
N ALA A 179 -5.92 23.01 -6.48
CA ALA A 179 -5.39 22.02 -5.55
C ALA A 179 -4.34 22.63 -4.63
N TRP A 180 -3.40 23.41 -5.16
CA TRP A 180 -2.38 24.05 -4.34
C TRP A 180 -2.96 25.11 -3.40
N ALA A 181 -3.96 25.89 -3.84
CA ALA A 181 -4.68 26.80 -2.97
C ALA A 181 -5.42 26.07 -1.84
N TYR A 182 -6.05 24.93 -2.16
CA TYR A 182 -6.68 24.06 -1.16
C TYR A 182 -5.65 23.54 -0.14
N PHE A 183 -4.49 23.02 -0.58
CA PHE A 183 -3.46 22.55 0.33
C PHE A 183 -2.87 23.63 1.21
N GLU A 184 -2.80 24.88 0.77
CA GLU A 184 -2.40 26.00 1.61
C GLU A 184 -3.38 26.22 2.77
N GLU A 185 -4.69 26.13 2.52
CA GLU A 185 -5.69 26.23 3.58
C GLU A 185 -5.67 25.00 4.50
N LEU A 186 -5.68 23.79 3.94
CA LEU A 186 -5.60 22.55 4.72
C LEU A 186 -4.37 22.55 5.64
N ASN A 187 -3.21 22.94 5.13
CA ASN A 187 -1.98 22.93 5.93
C ASN A 187 -2.01 23.93 7.09
N LYS A 188 -2.91 24.90 7.13
CA LYS A 188 -3.09 25.75 8.32
C LYS A 188 -3.63 24.94 9.50
N ASN A 189 -4.41 23.88 9.21
CA ASN A 189 -5.04 23.00 10.20
C ASN A 189 -4.17 21.80 10.60
N VAL A 190 -3.07 21.55 9.85
CA VAL A 190 -2.11 20.45 10.10
C VAL A 190 -0.88 21.03 10.80
N PRO A 191 -0.66 20.79 12.11
CA PRO A 191 0.47 21.39 12.84
C PRO A 191 1.82 20.78 12.42
N PHE A 192 1.85 19.50 12.08
CA PHE A 192 3.01 18.80 11.51
C PHE A 192 2.58 17.61 10.66
N LEU A 193 3.47 17.11 9.81
CA LEU A 193 3.28 15.92 9.00
C LEU A 193 3.87 14.70 9.73
N ALA A 194 3.06 13.67 9.97
CA ALA A 194 3.53 12.41 10.51
C ALA A 194 4.49 11.71 9.51
N LYS A 195 5.41 10.91 10.02
CA LYS A 195 6.41 10.27 9.17
C LYS A 195 5.81 9.21 8.25
N ARG A 196 4.98 8.31 8.78
CA ARG A 196 4.42 7.17 8.04
C ARG A 196 2.90 7.21 7.98
N GLY A 197 2.32 6.58 6.95
CA GLY A 197 0.87 6.56 6.73
C GLY A 197 0.05 5.88 7.82
N GLY A 198 0.65 4.99 8.63
CA GLY A 198 0.00 4.35 9.77
C GLY A 198 0.02 5.17 11.08
N GLU A 199 0.77 6.27 11.14
CA GLU A 199 0.83 7.10 12.36
C GLU A 199 -0.40 7.99 12.58
N PRO A 200 -0.97 8.67 11.56
CA PRO A 200 -2.14 9.53 11.74
C PRO A 200 -3.34 8.83 12.40
N PRO A 201 -3.79 7.63 11.96
CA PRO A 201 -4.91 6.96 12.61
C PRO A 201 -4.63 6.65 14.08
N MET A 202 -3.40 6.26 14.44
CA MET A 202 -3.05 5.96 15.82
C MET A 202 -3.06 7.21 16.72
N LYS A 203 -2.70 8.38 16.17
CA LYS A 203 -2.77 9.66 16.90
C LYS A 203 -4.21 10.10 17.17
N VAL A 204 -5.14 9.78 16.29
CA VAL A 204 -6.57 10.00 16.51
C VAL A 204 -7.12 9.00 17.53
N VAL A 205 -6.72 7.73 17.45
CA VAL A 205 -7.09 6.71 18.46
C VAL A 205 -6.63 7.10 19.88
N THR A 206 -5.44 7.67 20.00
CA THR A 206 -4.90 8.10 21.32
C THR A 206 -5.41 9.46 21.78
N GLY A 207 -6.26 10.15 20.99
CA GLY A 207 -6.85 11.44 21.35
C GLY A 207 -5.88 12.63 21.21
N GLU A 208 -4.77 12.45 20.48
CA GLU A 208 -3.87 13.59 20.21
C GLU A 208 -4.46 14.54 19.16
N PHE A 209 -5.29 14.03 18.24
CA PHE A 209 -5.94 14.77 17.16
C PHE A 209 -7.41 14.40 17.03
N GLY A 210 -8.21 15.35 16.57
CA GLY A 210 -9.63 15.13 16.27
C GLY A 210 -9.85 14.40 14.94
N VAL A 211 -9.01 14.64 13.93
CA VAL A 211 -9.22 14.15 12.56
C VAL A 211 -7.92 13.66 11.94
N ALA A 212 -7.94 12.51 11.26
CA ALA A 212 -6.83 12.03 10.43
C ALA A 212 -7.26 11.75 9.00
N VAL A 213 -6.36 12.04 8.06
CA VAL A 213 -6.41 11.51 6.68
C VAL A 213 -5.71 10.16 6.68
N ILE A 214 -6.43 9.09 6.32
CA ILE A 214 -5.99 7.71 6.48
C ILE A 214 -6.14 6.85 5.21
N PRO A 215 -5.33 5.78 5.04
CA PRO A 215 -5.69 4.70 4.15
C PRO A 215 -6.87 3.91 4.74
N MET A 216 -7.93 3.75 3.98
CA MET A 216 -9.09 2.97 4.38
C MET A 216 -8.79 1.47 4.20
N SER A 217 -8.29 0.85 5.25
CA SER A 217 -7.98 -0.58 5.32
C SER A 217 -8.65 -1.22 6.54
N GLY A 218 -8.81 -2.54 6.50
CA GLY A 218 -9.39 -3.28 7.63
C GLY A 218 -8.67 -3.02 8.94
N GLU A 219 -7.34 -2.89 8.90
CA GLU A 219 -6.51 -2.57 10.07
C GLU A 219 -7.01 -1.33 10.83
N PHE A 220 -7.40 -0.27 10.11
CA PHE A 220 -7.83 0.99 10.73
C PHE A 220 -9.35 1.07 10.92
N ILE A 221 -10.14 0.50 10.02
CA ILE A 221 -11.61 0.49 10.15
C ILE A 221 -12.04 -0.31 11.39
N LEU A 222 -11.39 -1.43 11.68
CA LEU A 222 -11.71 -2.28 12.84
C LEU A 222 -11.35 -1.63 14.20
N LEU A 223 -10.64 -0.50 14.21
CA LEU A 223 -10.41 0.25 15.45
C LEU A 223 -11.70 0.85 16.02
N GLU A 224 -12.73 1.06 15.20
CA GLU A 224 -14.06 1.52 15.63
C GLU A 224 -14.71 0.56 16.67
N GLU A 225 -14.36 -0.72 16.65
CA GLU A 225 -14.88 -1.71 17.58
C GLU A 225 -14.33 -1.53 19.02
N LYS A 226 -13.21 -0.82 19.18
CA LYS A 226 -12.47 -0.76 20.44
C LYS A 226 -12.23 0.66 20.95
N TYR A 227 -12.37 1.66 20.09
CA TYR A 227 -12.04 3.05 20.41
C TYR A 227 -13.17 3.98 19.95
N PRO A 228 -13.30 5.17 20.55
CA PRO A 228 -14.34 6.14 20.18
C PRO A 228 -13.99 6.86 18.88
N VAL A 229 -13.70 6.10 17.82
CA VAL A 229 -13.36 6.61 16.52
C VAL A 229 -14.37 6.16 15.47
N THR A 230 -14.52 6.95 14.41
CA THR A 230 -15.35 6.62 13.25
C THR A 230 -14.53 6.85 11.99
N THR A 231 -14.60 5.90 11.05
CA THR A 231 -13.96 6.03 9.73
C THR A 231 -15.02 6.17 8.64
N TYR A 232 -14.77 6.99 7.64
CA TYR A 232 -15.68 7.17 6.52
C TYR A 232 -14.97 7.75 5.30
N TYR A 233 -15.62 7.62 4.14
CA TYR A 233 -15.14 8.21 2.90
C TYR A 233 -15.71 9.62 2.75
N PRO A 234 -14.93 10.56 2.17
CA PRO A 234 -15.43 11.87 1.81
C PRO A 234 -16.66 11.78 0.91
N GLU A 235 -17.63 12.68 1.11
CA GLU A 235 -18.88 12.67 0.35
C GLU A 235 -18.74 13.27 -1.06
N ASP A 236 -17.68 14.06 -1.29
CA ASP A 236 -17.42 14.75 -2.56
C ASP A 236 -16.60 13.89 -3.52
N MET A 237 -15.40 13.45 -3.13
CA MET A 237 -14.50 12.69 -3.98
C MET A 237 -13.58 11.78 -3.16
N ILE A 238 -13.28 10.59 -3.67
CA ILE A 238 -12.47 9.58 -2.99
C ILE A 238 -11.15 9.40 -3.74
N PRO A 239 -10.01 9.93 -3.22
CA PRO A 239 -8.71 9.62 -3.76
C PRO A 239 -8.37 8.15 -3.54
N TRP A 240 -7.64 7.56 -4.50
CA TRP A 240 -7.29 6.16 -4.44
C TRP A 240 -5.98 5.85 -5.17
N VAL A 241 -5.41 4.68 -4.88
CA VAL A 241 -4.26 4.15 -5.60
C VAL A 241 -4.23 2.63 -5.42
N PRO A 242 -3.82 1.85 -6.43
CA PRO A 242 -3.50 0.44 -6.20
C PRO A 242 -2.31 0.30 -5.25
N ALA A 243 -2.40 -0.62 -4.30
CA ALA A 243 -1.23 -1.11 -3.58
C ALA A 243 -0.46 -2.03 -4.51
N GLY A 244 0.82 -1.74 -4.72
CA GLY A 244 1.65 -2.45 -5.69
C GLY A 244 2.43 -3.62 -5.10
N MET A 245 2.95 -4.49 -6.00
CA MET A 245 4.03 -5.42 -5.69
C MET A 245 4.96 -5.56 -6.88
N ALA A 246 6.24 -5.82 -6.63
CA ALA A 246 7.27 -5.96 -7.64
C ALA A 246 8.46 -6.78 -7.13
N ILE A 247 9.23 -7.34 -8.05
CA ILE A 247 10.53 -7.96 -7.76
C ILE A 247 11.61 -6.89 -7.96
N PHE A 248 12.55 -6.79 -7.03
CA PHE A 248 13.68 -5.89 -7.18
C PHE A 248 14.65 -6.38 -8.26
N LYS A 249 15.22 -5.45 -9.01
CA LYS A 249 16.27 -5.77 -9.99
C LYS A 249 17.47 -6.41 -9.30
N ASN A 250 17.95 -7.55 -9.80
CA ASN A 250 19.01 -8.36 -9.21
C ASN A 250 18.65 -8.94 -7.82
N ALA A 251 17.39 -9.27 -7.57
CA ALA A 251 16.99 -10.01 -6.38
C ALA A 251 17.81 -11.31 -6.21
N GLU A 252 18.28 -11.57 -5.00
CA GLU A 252 19.11 -12.74 -4.69
C GLU A 252 18.33 -14.05 -4.82
N ASN A 253 17.06 -14.03 -4.39
CA ASN A 253 16.17 -15.20 -4.36
C ASN A 253 15.08 -15.08 -5.43
N LEU A 254 15.48 -14.89 -6.70
CA LEU A 254 14.58 -14.58 -7.81
C LEU A 254 13.46 -15.61 -8.00
N ASP A 255 13.73 -16.91 -7.88
CA ASP A 255 12.74 -17.96 -8.08
C ASP A 255 11.71 -17.97 -6.93
N SER A 256 12.14 -17.77 -5.69
CA SER A 256 11.22 -17.57 -4.55
C SER A 256 10.40 -16.30 -4.69
N ALA A 257 10.99 -15.23 -5.21
CA ALA A 257 10.29 -13.98 -5.50
C ALA A 257 9.18 -14.17 -6.55
N LYS A 258 9.46 -14.88 -7.66
CA LYS A 258 8.45 -15.22 -8.67
C LYS A 258 7.31 -16.05 -8.08
N LYS A 259 7.62 -17.07 -7.29
CA LYS A 259 6.62 -17.89 -6.60
C LYS A 259 5.74 -17.06 -5.67
N PHE A 260 6.32 -16.06 -4.99
CA PHE A 260 5.55 -15.14 -4.16
C PHE A 260 4.59 -14.29 -4.99
N ILE A 261 5.04 -13.72 -6.12
CA ILE A 261 4.17 -12.96 -7.03
C ILE A 261 3.02 -13.84 -7.55
N ASP A 262 3.32 -15.06 -8.00
CA ASP A 262 2.30 -16.01 -8.47
C ASP A 262 1.29 -16.34 -7.38
N TRP A 263 1.76 -16.66 -6.17
CA TRP A 263 0.89 -16.97 -5.04
C TRP A 263 0.04 -15.75 -4.65
N ALA A 264 0.64 -14.56 -4.54
CA ALA A 264 -0.06 -13.35 -4.13
C ALA A 264 -1.14 -12.90 -5.12
N LEU A 265 -0.98 -13.22 -6.42
CA LEU A 265 -1.98 -12.95 -7.47
C LEU A 265 -2.97 -14.10 -7.67
N SER A 266 -2.70 -15.31 -7.15
CA SER A 266 -3.64 -16.43 -7.25
C SER A 266 -4.95 -16.15 -6.51
N GLU A 267 -6.02 -16.87 -6.85
CA GLU A 267 -7.31 -16.76 -6.14
C GLU A 267 -7.14 -17.03 -4.63
N LYS A 268 -6.34 -18.05 -4.27
CA LYS A 268 -6.04 -18.37 -2.87
C LYS A 268 -5.29 -17.22 -2.17
N GLY A 269 -4.21 -16.75 -2.76
CA GLY A 269 -3.41 -15.66 -2.18
C GLY A 269 -4.20 -14.37 -2.02
N GLN A 270 -4.97 -13.98 -3.04
CA GLN A 270 -5.85 -12.81 -2.99
C GLN A 270 -6.93 -12.94 -1.92
N THR A 271 -7.48 -14.14 -1.72
CA THR A 271 -8.44 -14.42 -0.64
C THR A 271 -7.80 -14.23 0.73
N VAL A 272 -6.60 -14.79 0.94
CA VAL A 272 -5.85 -14.64 2.19
C VAL A 272 -5.51 -13.15 2.45
N ILE A 273 -5.02 -12.45 1.44
CA ILE A 273 -4.66 -11.02 1.55
C ILE A 273 -5.88 -10.19 1.92
N ARG A 274 -7.04 -10.45 1.28
CA ARG A 274 -8.30 -9.80 1.59
C ARG A 274 -8.76 -10.05 3.03
N ASP A 275 -8.64 -11.27 3.50
CA ASP A 275 -9.14 -11.68 4.82
C ASP A 275 -8.27 -11.13 5.95
N GLU A 276 -6.97 -10.98 5.72
CA GLU A 276 -6.04 -10.44 6.71
C GLU A 276 -5.96 -8.90 6.74
N ASP A 277 -6.25 -8.24 5.63
CA ASP A 277 -6.40 -6.77 5.56
C ASP A 277 -7.51 -6.41 4.55
N PRO A 278 -8.78 -6.37 4.99
CA PRO A 278 -9.94 -6.14 4.14
C PRO A 278 -9.83 -4.89 3.28
N ARG A 279 -9.79 -5.08 1.96
CA ARG A 279 -9.76 -4.03 0.92
C ARG A 279 -10.48 -4.50 -0.35
N ALA A 280 -10.74 -3.57 -1.25
CA ALA A 280 -11.11 -3.94 -2.62
C ALA A 280 -9.90 -4.58 -3.31
N MET A 281 -10.04 -5.83 -3.74
CA MET A 281 -8.97 -6.56 -4.42
C MET A 281 -8.94 -6.23 -5.91
N VAL A 282 -7.76 -6.38 -6.54
CA VAL A 282 -7.62 -6.06 -7.97
C VAL A 282 -7.89 -7.25 -8.88
N ARG A 283 -7.77 -8.50 -8.38
CA ARG A 283 -8.04 -9.72 -9.16
C ARG A 283 -9.53 -9.85 -9.43
N ASN A 284 -9.90 -10.20 -10.65
CA ASN A 284 -11.26 -10.59 -11.02
C ASN A 284 -11.74 -11.79 -10.18
N GLY A 285 -13.03 -11.82 -9.85
CA GLY A 285 -13.66 -12.94 -9.15
C GLY A 285 -13.46 -12.95 -7.63
N ILE A 286 -12.63 -12.11 -7.05
CA ILE A 286 -12.51 -11.99 -5.59
C ILE A 286 -13.62 -11.12 -5.02
N ALA A 287 -14.40 -11.69 -4.10
CA ALA A 287 -15.49 -10.95 -3.46
C ALA A 287 -14.96 -9.77 -2.64
N THR A 288 -15.57 -8.61 -2.82
CA THR A 288 -15.24 -7.42 -2.03
C THR A 288 -15.72 -7.60 -0.59
N PRO A 289 -14.90 -7.32 0.44
CA PRO A 289 -15.30 -7.37 1.84
C PRO A 289 -16.49 -6.42 2.14
N ASP A 290 -17.35 -6.77 3.08
CA ASP A 290 -18.53 -5.97 3.41
C ASP A 290 -18.18 -4.54 3.87
N VAL A 291 -17.08 -4.37 4.56
CA VAL A 291 -16.57 -3.06 4.98
C VAL A 291 -16.30 -2.14 3.79
N VAL A 292 -15.86 -2.70 2.65
CA VAL A 292 -15.57 -1.95 1.41
C VAL A 292 -16.85 -1.68 0.61
N LYS A 293 -17.88 -2.51 0.73
CA LYS A 293 -19.18 -2.34 0.01
C LYS A 293 -19.94 -1.07 0.37
N LYS A 294 -19.57 -0.39 1.46
CA LYS A 294 -20.15 0.92 1.83
C LYS A 294 -19.64 2.07 0.97
N ILE A 295 -18.74 1.81 0.02
CA ILE A 295 -18.17 2.83 -0.86
C ILE A 295 -19.11 3.10 -2.02
N ASP A 296 -19.33 4.38 -2.28
CA ASP A 296 -19.85 4.85 -3.57
C ASP A 296 -18.70 4.88 -4.58
N MET A 297 -18.62 3.84 -5.41
CA MET A 297 -17.53 3.70 -6.40
C MET A 297 -17.57 4.80 -7.48
N ASP A 298 -18.71 5.48 -7.66
CA ASP A 298 -18.86 6.59 -8.62
C ASP A 298 -18.15 7.87 -8.14
N LYS A 299 -17.80 7.91 -6.84
CA LYS A 299 -17.03 9.01 -6.24
C LYS A 299 -15.51 8.82 -6.32
N LEU A 300 -15.04 7.69 -6.82
CA LEU A 300 -13.61 7.51 -7.06
C LEU A 300 -13.14 8.53 -8.10
N ILE A 301 -12.09 9.29 -7.76
CA ILE A 301 -11.49 10.24 -8.69
C ILE A 301 -10.99 9.49 -9.93
N ASN A 302 -11.32 10.01 -11.12
CA ASN A 302 -10.80 9.46 -12.37
C ASN A 302 -9.37 9.93 -12.60
N ILE A 303 -8.40 9.04 -12.34
CA ILE A 303 -6.97 9.36 -12.41
C ILE A 303 -6.27 8.65 -13.56
N ASP A 304 -5.24 9.29 -14.08
CA ASP A 304 -4.20 8.63 -14.86
C ASP A 304 -3.11 8.10 -13.89
N ILE A 305 -3.01 6.78 -13.80
CA ILE A 305 -2.06 6.12 -12.89
C ILE A 305 -0.60 6.39 -13.28
N ASP A 306 -0.30 6.54 -14.57
CA ASP A 306 1.06 6.84 -15.03
C ASP A 306 1.52 8.22 -14.55
N VAL A 307 0.60 9.18 -14.42
CA VAL A 307 0.88 10.52 -13.88
C VAL A 307 1.34 10.46 -12.42
N LEU A 308 0.83 9.52 -11.61
CA LEU A 308 1.27 9.35 -10.21
C LEU A 308 2.80 9.19 -10.11
N GLY A 309 3.37 8.33 -10.95
CA GLY A 309 4.82 8.08 -10.90
C GLY A 309 5.64 9.08 -11.71
N ASN A 310 5.15 9.52 -12.87
CA ASN A 310 5.87 10.41 -13.76
C ASN A 310 6.02 11.83 -13.17
N ASP A 311 4.97 12.34 -12.52
CA ASP A 311 4.97 13.68 -11.91
C ASP A 311 5.43 13.68 -10.46
N ARG A 312 5.82 12.51 -9.90
CA ARG A 312 6.13 12.39 -8.49
C ARG A 312 7.17 13.38 -8.00
N GLU A 313 8.28 13.53 -8.71
CA GLU A 313 9.34 14.45 -8.31
C GLU A 313 8.88 15.91 -8.38
N LYS A 314 8.14 16.28 -9.43
CA LYS A 314 7.58 17.64 -9.60
C LYS A 314 6.64 17.99 -8.43
N VAL A 315 5.67 17.09 -8.14
CA VAL A 315 4.69 17.30 -7.07
C VAL A 315 5.35 17.39 -5.70
N LEU A 316 6.29 16.47 -5.39
CA LEU A 316 7.00 16.48 -4.11
C LEU A 316 7.92 17.68 -3.94
N ASN A 317 8.57 18.16 -5.00
CA ASN A 317 9.38 19.37 -4.94
C ASN A 317 8.51 20.59 -4.62
N GLU A 318 7.33 20.72 -5.25
CA GLU A 318 6.42 21.82 -4.95
C GLU A 318 5.82 21.70 -3.54
N TRP A 319 5.46 20.47 -3.11
CA TRP A 319 5.01 20.18 -1.75
C TRP A 319 6.06 20.60 -0.71
N ASN A 320 7.29 20.15 -0.88
CA ASN A 320 8.38 20.47 0.04
C ASN A 320 8.72 21.96 0.08
N LYS A 321 8.65 22.64 -1.05
CA LYS A 321 8.83 24.09 -1.11
C LYS A 321 7.79 24.84 -0.29
N ARG A 322 6.53 24.41 -0.30
CA ARG A 322 5.41 25.05 0.42
C ARG A 322 5.32 24.59 1.87
N PHE A 323 5.50 23.31 2.14
CA PHE A 323 5.13 22.69 3.42
C PHE A 323 6.24 21.85 4.06
N GLY A 324 7.44 21.81 3.50
CA GLY A 324 8.55 20.98 3.98
C GLY A 324 9.00 21.29 5.42
N ASN A 325 8.72 22.49 5.92
CA ASN A 325 8.99 22.89 7.30
C ASN A 325 8.14 22.16 8.34
N LYS A 326 7.04 21.50 7.93
CA LYS A 326 6.16 20.69 8.80
C LYS A 326 6.53 19.21 8.83
N ALA A 327 7.43 18.76 7.99
CA ALA A 327 7.96 17.40 8.03
C ALA A 327 8.89 17.24 9.24
N LYS A 328 8.58 16.27 10.12
CA LYS A 328 9.37 15.95 11.32
C LYS A 328 10.14 14.64 11.15
#